data_14323fda15c0468e7fe83b052b5b0d84
#
_entry.id   14323fda15c0468e7fe83b052b5b0d84
#
_cell.length_a   1.000
_cell.length_b   1.000
_cell.length_c   1.000
_cell.angle_alpha   90.00
_cell.angle_beta   90.00
_cell.angle_gamma   90.00
#
_symmetry.space_group_name_H-M   'P 1'
#
loop_
_entity.id
_entity.type
_entity.pdbx_description
1 polymer ?
#
loop_
_entity_poly.entity_id
_entity_poly.type
_entity_poly.pdbx_seq_one_letter_code
_entity_poly.pdbx_strand_id
1 'polypeptide(L)'
;MVPDTKDAVGCSAEIEAKQLIALCRAGRLYEVEQWINEGWSLDISAATRRGRQRNLLEIAVEAGFHSMVELLAKRGSDEFSKNAALTQAVSLHRLDLVELLVQHGADINSISLADVLLDWEPKMIRFFLDRGADPIQGRPFAVAFGARIRTALRPFLECKESHPELALQLQEQLDCALRHFCAEGDLKWVSLLAWAGGDARSRGPSLEKDYTEDPECYTSGLEEACRSENAEVLKKLKPDPSRDNLPVLLREAAMWGRRTTLEYLLGFGVNPNDKPNGGSSALDTALWDLNFGRFNPYGSRGLKSRYDVSNAFDCLGVLVAHGAVWNPDDTYHVSSLRRTLLDCEPSVTIELLGLFRKHHTCPAELVHKLLGTPRMKEHLKTVTGGLLRLGIDLEKKIRVRRANNPLSL
;
A
#
# COMPACT_ATOMS: atom_id res chain seq x y z
N MET A 1 57.18 38.55 8.65
CA MET A 1 55.94 37.85 8.65
C MET A 1 54.86 38.85 8.33
N VAL A 2 54.36 38.83 7.10
CA VAL A 2 53.25 39.68 6.66
C VAL A 2 51.99 38.85 6.94
N PRO A 3 50.99 39.35 7.67
CA PRO A 3 49.78 38.60 7.91
C PRO A 3 49.02 38.43 6.59
N ASP A 4 48.48 37.22 6.36
CA ASP A 4 47.75 36.80 5.17
C ASP A 4 46.50 37.68 5.00
N THR A 5 46.47 38.49 3.95
CA THR A 5 45.38 39.39 3.62
C THR A 5 44.07 38.63 3.18
N LYS A 6 44.15 37.32 3.01
CA LYS A 6 42.98 36.49 2.69
C LYS A 6 42.03 36.24 3.88
N ASP A 7 42.56 36.16 5.10
CA ASP A 7 41.73 35.93 6.31
C ASP A 7 40.94 37.19 6.74
N ALA A 8 41.46 38.36 6.45
CA ALA A 8 40.77 39.62 6.79
C ALA A 8 39.57 39.93 5.89
N VAL A 9 39.65 39.58 4.60
CA VAL A 9 38.52 39.77 3.62
C VAL A 9 37.37 38.78 3.89
N GLY A 10 37.70 37.57 4.25
CA GLY A 10 36.69 36.55 4.60
C GLY A 10 35.91 36.89 5.88
N CYS A 11 36.59 37.45 6.88
CA CYS A 11 35.97 37.84 8.15
C CYS A 11 35.04 39.06 7.99
N SER A 12 35.35 40.02 7.13
CA SER A 12 34.50 41.19 6.82
C SER A 12 33.21 40.75 6.13
N ALA A 13 33.29 39.90 5.08
CA ALA A 13 32.13 39.39 4.32
C ALA A 13 31.17 38.56 5.22
N GLU A 14 31.69 37.80 6.17
CA GLU A 14 30.85 37.02 7.09
C GLU A 14 30.13 37.91 8.12
N ILE A 15 30.72 38.98 8.57
CA ILE A 15 30.10 39.96 9.47
C ILE A 15 28.98 40.72 8.74
N GLU A 16 29.22 41.14 7.51
CA GLU A 16 28.27 41.83 6.64
C GLU A 16 27.05 40.93 6.32
N ALA A 17 27.30 39.65 6.01
CA ALA A 17 26.25 38.67 5.79
C ALA A 17 25.34 38.48 7.03
N LYS A 18 25.92 38.39 8.22
CA LYS A 18 25.17 38.26 9.48
C LYS A 18 24.34 39.52 9.77
N GLN A 19 24.88 40.71 9.43
CA GLN A 19 24.17 41.96 9.59
C GLN A 19 22.95 42.04 8.66
N LEU A 20 23.11 41.71 7.36
CA LEU A 20 22.00 41.73 6.40
C LEU A 20 20.90 40.73 6.78
N ILE A 21 21.26 39.54 7.22
CA ILE A 21 20.29 38.54 7.74
C ILE A 21 19.54 39.09 8.93
N ALA A 22 20.20 39.78 9.84
CA ALA A 22 19.56 40.40 11.01
C ALA A 22 18.58 41.52 10.60
N LEU A 23 18.93 42.35 9.61
CA LEU A 23 18.06 43.37 9.05
C LEU A 23 16.81 42.78 8.40
N CYS A 24 16.96 41.70 7.61
CA CYS A 24 15.80 40.99 6.99
C CYS A 24 14.88 40.40 8.06
N ARG A 25 15.43 39.75 9.09
CA ARG A 25 14.65 39.21 10.21
C ARG A 25 13.93 40.28 11.03
N ALA A 26 14.51 41.47 11.11
CA ALA A 26 13.90 42.59 11.83
C ALA A 26 12.93 43.43 10.99
N GLY A 27 12.76 43.07 9.68
CA GLY A 27 11.89 43.81 8.78
C GLY A 27 12.38 45.22 8.43
N ARG A 28 13.69 45.49 8.55
CA ARG A 28 14.30 46.80 8.32
C ARG A 28 14.41 47.07 6.82
N LEU A 29 13.29 47.30 6.17
CA LEU A 29 13.16 47.41 4.70
C LEU A 29 14.06 48.47 4.12
N TYR A 30 14.10 49.68 4.73
CA TYR A 30 14.87 50.81 4.22
C TYR A 30 16.39 50.54 4.21
N GLU A 31 16.91 49.93 5.27
CA GLU A 31 18.34 49.60 5.36
C GLU A 31 18.70 48.48 4.36
N VAL A 32 17.81 47.51 4.11
CA VAL A 32 18.06 46.47 3.09
C VAL A 32 17.98 47.08 1.68
N GLU A 33 17.04 48.01 1.41
CA GLU A 33 17.00 48.74 0.14
C GLU A 33 18.25 49.57 -0.11
N GLN A 34 18.76 50.27 0.91
CA GLN A 34 20.04 51.00 0.84
C GLN A 34 21.19 50.04 0.51
N TRP A 35 21.25 48.88 1.16
CA TRP A 35 22.24 47.85 0.89
C TRP A 35 22.24 47.41 -0.58
N ILE A 36 21.05 47.17 -1.16
CA ILE A 36 20.87 46.83 -2.57
C ILE A 36 21.39 47.96 -3.49
N ASN A 37 21.04 49.21 -3.15
CA ASN A 37 21.40 50.38 -3.97
C ASN A 37 22.91 50.68 -3.94
N GLU A 38 23.59 50.28 -2.88
CA GLU A 38 25.06 50.35 -2.78
C GLU A 38 25.77 49.22 -3.57
N GLY A 39 25.03 48.31 -4.17
CA GLY A 39 25.55 47.25 -5.05
C GLY A 39 26.11 46.02 -4.32
N TRP A 40 25.78 45.86 -3.06
CA TRP A 40 26.22 44.69 -2.29
C TRP A 40 25.50 43.40 -2.76
N SER A 41 26.22 42.27 -2.68
CA SER A 41 25.66 40.98 -3.06
C SER A 41 24.54 40.54 -2.13
N LEU A 42 23.46 40.01 -2.69
CA LEU A 42 22.34 39.37 -1.99
C LEU A 42 22.47 37.84 -1.97
N ASP A 43 23.54 37.30 -2.58
CA ASP A 43 23.81 35.86 -2.56
C ASP A 43 24.42 35.46 -1.21
N ILE A 44 23.58 35.58 -0.21
CA ILE A 44 23.91 35.29 1.19
C ILE A 44 22.98 34.19 1.70
N SER A 45 23.58 33.20 2.34
CA SER A 45 22.87 32.11 2.97
C SER A 45 23.19 31.98 4.46
N ALA A 46 22.18 31.56 5.23
CA ALA A 46 22.35 31.28 6.65
C ALA A 46 22.12 29.80 6.94
N ALA A 47 23.05 29.21 7.69
CA ALA A 47 22.87 27.85 8.19
C ALA A 47 21.75 27.80 9.24
N THR A 48 20.81 26.88 9.06
CA THR A 48 19.80 26.55 10.08
C THR A 48 20.42 25.70 11.19
N ARG A 49 19.72 25.55 12.32
CA ARG A 49 20.14 24.63 13.41
C ARG A 49 20.31 23.16 12.94
N ARG A 50 19.69 22.79 11.81
CA ARG A 50 19.79 21.46 11.19
C ARG A 50 20.82 21.39 10.05
N GLY A 51 21.66 22.42 9.87
CA GLY A 51 22.72 22.46 8.85
C GLY A 51 22.24 22.80 7.42
N ARG A 52 20.94 23.03 7.18
CA ARG A 52 20.43 23.47 5.86
C ARG A 52 20.77 24.94 5.66
N GLN A 53 21.33 25.28 4.51
CA GLN A 53 21.52 26.66 4.08
C GLN A 53 20.18 27.25 3.61
N ARG A 54 19.84 28.45 4.06
CA ARG A 54 18.68 29.21 3.62
C ARG A 54 19.14 30.50 2.97
N ASN A 55 18.59 30.81 1.81
CA ASN A 55 18.84 32.07 1.14
C ASN A 55 18.11 33.24 1.85
N LEU A 56 18.46 34.46 1.46
CA LEU A 56 17.92 35.67 2.09
C LEU A 56 16.40 35.80 1.89
N LEU A 57 15.89 35.36 0.73
CA LEU A 57 14.47 35.40 0.43
C LEU A 57 13.67 34.40 1.29
N GLU A 58 14.18 33.18 1.53
CA GLU A 58 13.59 32.22 2.47
C GLU A 58 13.52 32.81 3.90
N ILE A 59 14.55 33.55 4.31
CA ILE A 59 14.60 34.21 5.63
C ILE A 59 13.53 35.29 5.72
N ALA A 60 13.33 36.10 4.67
CA ALA A 60 12.30 37.12 4.62
C ALA A 60 10.88 36.53 4.64
N VAL A 61 10.68 35.41 3.93
CA VAL A 61 9.41 34.65 3.96
C VAL A 61 9.13 34.11 5.37
N GLU A 62 10.12 33.55 6.05
CA GLU A 62 9.98 33.06 7.43
C GLU A 62 9.65 34.20 8.40
N ALA A 63 10.24 35.38 8.20
CA ALA A 63 9.93 36.58 8.99
C ALA A 63 8.54 37.17 8.70
N GLY A 64 7.96 36.83 7.55
CA GLY A 64 6.59 37.18 7.18
C GLY A 64 6.39 38.62 6.70
N PHE A 65 7.45 39.35 6.38
CA PHE A 65 7.38 40.74 5.93
C PHE A 65 7.14 40.82 4.41
N HIS A 66 5.89 41.01 3.99
CA HIS A 66 5.47 41.05 2.59
C HIS A 66 6.33 42.01 1.72
N SER A 67 6.48 43.27 2.16
CA SER A 67 7.30 44.26 1.41
C SER A 67 8.78 43.90 1.30
N MET A 68 9.32 43.19 2.28
CA MET A 68 10.70 42.67 2.23
C MET A 68 10.83 41.57 1.19
N VAL A 69 9.88 40.63 1.18
CA VAL A 69 9.82 39.54 0.18
C VAL A 69 9.69 40.11 -1.23
N GLU A 70 8.82 41.13 -1.41
CA GLU A 70 8.65 41.83 -2.68
C GLU A 70 9.94 42.50 -3.16
N LEU A 71 10.60 43.25 -2.29
CA LEU A 71 11.86 43.92 -2.59
C LEU A 71 12.95 42.92 -3.06
N LEU A 72 13.15 41.86 -2.32
CA LEU A 72 14.15 40.84 -2.60
C LEU A 72 13.82 40.02 -3.87
N ALA A 73 12.55 39.63 -4.06
CA ALA A 73 12.11 38.92 -5.23
C ALA A 73 12.25 39.74 -6.54
N LYS A 74 12.05 41.08 -6.43
CA LYS A 74 12.11 41.99 -7.57
C LYS A 74 13.53 42.41 -7.96
N ARG A 75 14.42 42.54 -6.98
CA ARG A 75 15.71 43.21 -7.16
C ARG A 75 16.93 42.31 -7.16
N GLY A 76 16.87 41.07 -6.64
CA GLY A 76 18.12 40.36 -6.45
C GLY A 76 18.08 38.86 -6.30
N SER A 77 16.94 38.23 -6.46
CA SER A 77 16.85 36.78 -6.32
C SER A 77 16.78 36.08 -7.67
N ASP A 78 17.60 35.06 -7.85
CA ASP A 78 17.53 34.16 -9.00
C ASP A 78 16.29 33.23 -8.88
N GLU A 79 16.01 32.51 -9.95
CA GLU A 79 14.87 31.58 -10.02
C GLU A 79 14.96 30.49 -8.93
N PHE A 80 16.16 29.95 -8.70
CA PHE A 80 16.37 28.92 -7.67
C PHE A 80 16.02 29.43 -6.28
N SER A 81 16.44 30.64 -5.93
CA SER A 81 16.13 31.29 -4.66
C SER A 81 14.63 31.56 -4.49
N LYS A 82 13.93 31.96 -5.57
CA LYS A 82 12.49 32.18 -5.57
C LYS A 82 11.71 30.87 -5.39
N ASN A 83 12.15 29.80 -6.05
CA ASN A 83 11.54 28.48 -5.92
C ASN A 83 11.72 27.89 -4.51
N ALA A 84 12.89 28.07 -3.90
CA ALA A 84 13.13 27.69 -2.51
C ALA A 84 12.24 28.47 -1.52
N ALA A 85 12.09 29.77 -1.76
CA ALA A 85 11.24 30.65 -0.97
C ALA A 85 9.73 30.30 -1.16
N LEU A 86 9.32 29.91 -2.37
CA LEU A 86 7.98 29.42 -2.67
C LEU A 86 7.65 28.18 -1.84
N THR A 87 8.55 27.20 -1.80
CA THR A 87 8.41 26.01 -0.95
C THR A 87 8.26 26.38 0.53
N GLN A 88 9.04 27.37 1.00
CA GLN A 88 8.92 27.85 2.39
C GLN A 88 7.58 28.56 2.63
N ALA A 89 7.06 29.36 1.69
CA ALA A 89 5.79 30.07 1.81
C ALA A 89 4.61 29.09 1.85
N VAL A 90 4.63 28.02 1.04
CA VAL A 90 3.65 26.92 1.11
C VAL A 90 3.67 26.26 2.48
N SER A 91 4.85 25.87 2.98
CA SER A 91 4.97 25.20 4.29
C SER A 91 4.53 26.07 5.47
N LEU A 92 4.47 27.40 5.28
CA LEU A 92 4.00 28.37 6.26
C LEU A 92 2.51 28.75 6.06
N HIS A 93 1.80 28.12 5.12
CA HIS A 93 0.42 28.42 4.75
C HIS A 93 0.16 29.88 4.36
N ARG A 94 1.14 30.57 3.78
CA ARG A 94 1.11 31.97 3.44
C ARG A 94 0.79 32.18 1.95
N LEU A 95 -0.51 32.05 1.60
CA LEU A 95 -0.97 32.25 0.23
C LEU A 95 -0.59 33.61 -0.34
N ASP A 96 -0.65 34.67 0.48
CA ASP A 96 -0.23 36.02 0.08
C ASP A 96 1.22 36.10 -0.38
N LEU A 97 2.14 35.39 0.27
CA LEU A 97 3.54 35.31 -0.14
C LEU A 97 3.74 34.39 -1.35
N VAL A 98 2.95 33.32 -1.45
CA VAL A 98 2.95 32.44 -2.62
C VAL A 98 2.54 33.22 -3.86
N GLU A 99 1.41 33.97 -3.80
CA GLU A 99 0.95 34.83 -4.89
C GLU A 99 2.03 35.83 -5.32
N LEU A 100 2.64 36.48 -4.34
CA LEU A 100 3.73 37.45 -4.58
C LEU A 100 4.93 36.81 -5.29
N LEU A 101 5.42 35.68 -4.79
CA LEU A 101 6.58 34.98 -5.36
C LEU A 101 6.33 34.51 -6.80
N VAL A 102 5.14 33.96 -7.09
CA VAL A 102 4.76 33.54 -8.41
C VAL A 102 4.63 34.74 -9.36
N GLN A 103 4.09 35.89 -8.90
CA GLN A 103 4.08 37.15 -9.67
C GLN A 103 5.48 37.63 -10.05
N HIS A 104 6.48 37.37 -9.21
CA HIS A 104 7.87 37.73 -9.44
C HIS A 104 8.70 36.59 -10.10
N GLY A 105 8.04 35.58 -10.67
CA GLY A 105 8.67 34.57 -11.52
C GLY A 105 9.22 33.35 -10.75
N ALA A 106 8.65 33.01 -9.61
CA ALA A 106 8.82 31.66 -9.04
C ALA A 106 8.04 30.65 -9.92
N ASP A 107 8.64 29.49 -10.20
CA ASP A 107 8.00 28.44 -10.98
C ASP A 107 6.99 27.67 -10.13
N ILE A 108 5.74 27.67 -10.55
CA ILE A 108 4.65 26.97 -9.87
C ILE A 108 4.89 25.46 -9.79
N ASN A 109 5.57 24.89 -10.78
CA ASN A 109 5.88 23.46 -10.86
C ASN A 109 7.20 23.08 -10.15
N SER A 110 7.88 24.04 -9.54
CA SER A 110 9.04 23.75 -8.67
C SER A 110 8.66 23.00 -7.39
N ILE A 111 7.37 23.03 -7.03
CA ILE A 111 6.80 22.27 -5.91
C ILE A 111 5.87 21.21 -6.47
N SER A 112 5.99 19.99 -5.97
CA SER A 112 5.04 18.94 -6.32
C SER A 112 3.62 19.31 -5.87
N LEU A 113 2.63 19.16 -6.76
CA LEU A 113 1.23 19.36 -6.37
C LEU A 113 0.83 18.42 -5.21
N ALA A 114 1.48 17.25 -5.08
CA ALA A 114 1.25 16.36 -3.94
C ALA A 114 1.59 17.04 -2.60
N ASP A 115 2.70 17.79 -2.52
CA ASP A 115 3.09 18.51 -1.32
C ASP A 115 2.10 19.63 -0.99
N VAL A 116 1.60 20.33 -2.02
CA VAL A 116 0.58 21.36 -1.86
C VAL A 116 -0.76 20.77 -1.37
N LEU A 117 -1.14 19.60 -1.88
CA LEU A 117 -2.36 18.89 -1.46
C LEU A 117 -2.27 18.38 -0.02
N LEU A 118 -1.07 17.94 0.40
CA LEU A 118 -0.81 17.50 1.78
C LEU A 118 -0.94 18.64 2.78
N ASP A 119 -0.75 19.87 2.33
CA ASP A 119 -0.91 21.09 3.12
C ASP A 119 -2.38 21.44 3.42
N TRP A 120 -3.33 20.77 2.75
CA TRP A 120 -4.80 20.76 2.90
C TRP A 120 -5.51 22.12 2.90
N GLU A 121 -4.83 23.22 2.59
CA GLU A 121 -5.44 24.57 2.46
C GLU A 121 -6.17 24.70 1.08
N PRO A 122 -7.51 24.74 1.04
CA PRO A 122 -8.25 24.70 -0.23
C PRO A 122 -7.96 25.85 -1.18
N LYS A 123 -7.66 27.04 -0.65
CA LYS A 123 -7.33 28.23 -1.45
C LYS A 123 -5.97 28.07 -2.12
N MET A 124 -5.00 27.53 -1.39
CA MET A 124 -3.67 27.24 -1.89
C MET A 124 -3.74 26.22 -3.04
N ILE A 125 -4.46 25.11 -2.82
CA ILE A 125 -4.65 24.05 -3.84
C ILE A 125 -5.26 24.64 -5.12
N ARG A 126 -6.33 25.43 -4.98
CA ARG A 126 -6.97 26.07 -6.13
C ARG A 126 -6.04 27.02 -6.85
N PHE A 127 -5.31 27.86 -6.12
CA PHE A 127 -4.33 28.77 -6.71
C PHE A 127 -3.29 28.05 -7.56
N PHE A 128 -2.75 26.94 -7.10
CA PHE A 128 -1.78 26.13 -7.83
C PHE A 128 -2.39 25.53 -9.09
N LEU A 129 -3.58 24.95 -9.00
CA LEU A 129 -4.28 24.38 -10.15
C LEU A 129 -4.63 25.43 -11.20
N ASP A 130 -5.16 26.61 -10.79
CA ASP A 130 -5.52 27.72 -11.66
C ASP A 130 -4.29 28.30 -12.39
N ARG A 131 -3.08 28.11 -11.84
CA ARG A 131 -1.81 28.54 -12.44
C ARG A 131 -1.09 27.45 -13.23
N GLY A 132 -1.71 26.28 -13.44
CA GLY A 132 -1.22 25.22 -14.30
C GLY A 132 -0.24 24.27 -13.61
N ALA A 133 -0.34 24.10 -12.29
CA ALA A 133 0.37 23.02 -11.62
C ALA A 133 -0.02 21.66 -12.18
N ASP A 134 0.96 20.78 -12.42
CA ASP A 134 0.73 19.48 -13.04
C ASP A 134 -0.06 18.54 -12.11
N PRO A 135 -1.30 18.16 -12.48
CA PRO A 135 -2.14 17.27 -11.67
C PRO A 135 -1.83 15.79 -11.88
N ILE A 136 -0.82 15.44 -12.71
CA ILE A 136 -0.53 14.05 -13.09
C ILE A 136 0.80 13.57 -12.52
N GLN A 137 1.84 14.38 -12.61
CA GLN A 137 3.17 13.98 -12.18
C GLN A 137 3.20 13.63 -10.69
N GLY A 138 3.67 12.41 -10.37
CA GLY A 138 3.73 11.92 -8.99
C GLY A 138 2.39 11.49 -8.40
N ARG A 139 1.32 11.42 -9.20
CA ARG A 139 -0.04 11.02 -8.77
C ARG A 139 -0.54 11.80 -7.55
N PRO A 140 -0.57 13.15 -7.60
CA PRO A 140 -0.75 13.99 -6.42
C PRO A 140 -2.08 13.75 -5.69
N PHE A 141 -3.17 13.52 -6.42
CA PHE A 141 -4.47 13.25 -5.81
C PHE A 141 -4.52 11.87 -5.13
N ALA A 142 -3.89 10.84 -5.73
CA ALA A 142 -3.82 9.53 -5.09
C ALA A 142 -3.04 9.61 -3.77
N VAL A 143 -1.92 10.35 -3.75
CA VAL A 143 -1.11 10.60 -2.53
C VAL A 143 -1.92 11.35 -1.48
N ALA A 144 -2.62 12.42 -1.86
CA ALA A 144 -3.45 13.21 -0.95
C ALA A 144 -4.60 12.38 -0.36
N PHE A 145 -5.29 11.57 -1.17
CA PHE A 145 -6.34 10.68 -0.67
C PHE A 145 -5.75 9.62 0.27
N GLY A 146 -4.64 8.98 -0.08
CA GLY A 146 -3.95 8.03 0.79
C GLY A 146 -3.55 8.63 2.13
N ALA A 147 -3.16 9.90 2.15
CA ALA A 147 -2.94 10.67 3.37
C ALA A 147 -4.24 11.14 4.07
N ARG A 148 -5.41 10.72 3.59
CA ARG A 148 -6.75 11.07 4.12
C ARG A 148 -7.11 12.56 4.04
N ILE A 149 -6.59 13.28 3.05
CA ILE A 149 -6.90 14.70 2.82
C ILE A 149 -8.23 14.85 2.06
N ARG A 150 -9.33 14.95 2.79
CA ARG A 150 -10.68 15.07 2.20
C ARG A 150 -10.88 16.37 1.42
N THR A 151 -10.17 17.43 1.78
CA THR A 151 -10.25 18.74 1.10
C THR A 151 -9.74 18.68 -0.34
N ALA A 152 -8.94 17.68 -0.71
CA ALA A 152 -8.49 17.43 -2.08
C ALA A 152 -9.60 16.93 -3.02
N LEU A 153 -10.72 16.42 -2.48
CA LEU A 153 -11.77 15.79 -3.31
C LEU A 153 -12.46 16.79 -4.23
N ARG A 154 -12.81 17.97 -3.72
CA ARG A 154 -13.47 18.98 -4.53
C ARG A 154 -12.58 19.53 -5.64
N PRO A 155 -11.33 19.94 -5.38
CA PRO A 155 -10.37 20.29 -6.43
C PRO A 155 -10.14 19.18 -7.45
N PHE A 156 -10.11 17.93 -7.01
CA PHE A 156 -10.01 16.78 -7.91
C PHE A 156 -11.18 16.70 -8.90
N LEU A 157 -12.42 16.82 -8.40
CA LEU A 157 -13.62 16.78 -9.25
C LEU A 157 -13.66 17.96 -10.22
N GLU A 158 -13.35 19.16 -9.74
CA GLU A 158 -13.25 20.39 -10.54
C GLU A 158 -12.16 20.24 -11.65
N CYS A 159 -10.99 19.66 -11.30
CA CYS A 159 -9.91 19.40 -12.24
C CYS A 159 -10.32 18.37 -13.32
N LYS A 160 -10.97 17.28 -12.91
CA LYS A 160 -11.44 16.23 -13.82
C LYS A 160 -12.51 16.74 -14.80
N GLU A 161 -13.36 17.66 -14.36
CA GLU A 161 -14.38 18.30 -15.19
C GLU A 161 -13.78 19.33 -16.16
N SER A 162 -12.78 20.09 -15.71
CA SER A 162 -12.14 21.15 -16.51
C SER A 162 -11.14 20.61 -17.53
N HIS A 163 -10.56 19.42 -17.31
CA HIS A 163 -9.53 18.80 -18.14
C HIS A 163 -9.94 17.40 -18.61
N PRO A 164 -10.91 17.28 -19.54
CA PRO A 164 -11.37 15.98 -20.03
C PRO A 164 -10.26 15.18 -20.75
N GLU A 165 -9.22 15.83 -21.25
CA GLU A 165 -8.04 15.19 -21.84
C GLU A 165 -7.20 14.42 -20.79
N LEU A 166 -7.25 14.80 -19.52
CA LEU A 166 -6.57 14.15 -18.41
C LEU A 166 -7.47 13.14 -17.65
N ALA A 167 -8.69 12.94 -18.12
CA ALA A 167 -9.70 12.17 -17.40
C ALA A 167 -9.25 10.74 -17.07
N LEU A 168 -8.49 10.09 -17.97
CA LEU A 168 -7.98 8.73 -17.74
C LEU A 168 -6.93 8.67 -16.63
N GLN A 169 -5.96 9.60 -16.67
CA GLN A 169 -4.90 9.65 -15.66
C GLN A 169 -5.45 10.04 -14.27
N LEU A 170 -6.42 10.95 -14.24
CA LEU A 170 -7.11 11.34 -13.01
C LEU A 170 -7.98 10.19 -12.48
N GLN A 171 -8.66 9.44 -13.37
CA GLN A 171 -9.41 8.25 -12.98
C GLN A 171 -8.49 7.20 -12.36
N GLU A 172 -7.30 6.96 -12.94
CA GLU A 172 -6.33 6.02 -12.38
C GLU A 172 -5.87 6.42 -10.98
N GLN A 173 -5.68 7.72 -10.71
CA GLN A 173 -5.34 8.20 -9.37
C GLN A 173 -6.46 7.92 -8.36
N LEU A 174 -7.71 8.11 -8.76
CA LEU A 174 -8.88 7.81 -7.93
C LEU A 174 -8.98 6.31 -7.63
N ASP A 175 -8.81 5.47 -8.67
CA ASP A 175 -8.86 4.02 -8.56
C ASP A 175 -7.70 3.47 -7.71
N CYS A 176 -6.50 4.06 -7.85
CA CYS A 176 -5.34 3.73 -7.03
C CYS A 176 -5.61 3.99 -5.53
N ALA A 177 -6.18 5.14 -5.21
CA ALA A 177 -6.57 5.46 -3.83
C ALA A 177 -7.70 4.52 -3.34
N LEU A 178 -8.66 4.19 -4.19
CA LEU A 178 -9.73 3.24 -3.86
C LEU A 178 -9.16 1.86 -3.53
N ARG A 179 -8.22 1.34 -4.32
CA ARG A 179 -7.51 0.06 -4.06
C ARG A 179 -6.81 0.09 -2.70
N HIS A 180 -6.10 1.18 -2.40
CA HIS A 180 -5.43 1.36 -1.12
C HIS A 180 -6.39 1.24 0.06
N PHE A 181 -7.52 1.95 0.05
CA PHE A 181 -8.50 1.88 1.14
C PHE A 181 -9.29 0.57 1.17
N CYS A 182 -9.44 -0.12 0.04
CA CYS A 182 -9.96 -1.47 0.02
C CYS A 182 -9.04 -2.44 0.79
N ALA A 183 -7.72 -2.34 0.60
CA ALA A 183 -6.73 -3.13 1.33
C ALA A 183 -6.73 -2.82 2.83
N GLU A 184 -6.82 -1.55 3.21
CA GLU A 184 -6.90 -1.13 4.61
C GLU A 184 -8.23 -1.49 5.30
N GLY A 185 -9.28 -1.75 4.54
CA GLY A 185 -10.61 -2.02 5.08
C GLY A 185 -11.36 -0.76 5.55
N ASP A 186 -10.97 0.43 5.07
CA ASP A 186 -11.60 1.69 5.46
C ASP A 186 -12.89 1.95 4.67
N LEU A 187 -14.00 1.45 5.21
CA LEU A 187 -15.33 1.57 4.59
C LEU A 187 -15.75 3.02 4.30
N LYS A 188 -15.30 3.99 5.13
CA LYS A 188 -15.66 5.39 4.94
C LYS A 188 -15.00 5.97 3.69
N TRP A 189 -13.70 5.75 3.54
CA TRP A 189 -12.95 6.19 2.37
C TRP A 189 -13.34 5.44 1.11
N VAL A 190 -13.54 4.12 1.18
CA VAL A 190 -14.07 3.33 0.07
C VAL A 190 -15.42 3.88 -0.40
N SER A 191 -16.34 4.20 0.54
CA SER A 191 -17.64 4.77 0.19
C SER A 191 -17.52 6.14 -0.47
N LEU A 192 -16.60 6.98 0.01
CA LEU A 192 -16.36 8.33 -0.53
C LEU A 192 -15.78 8.27 -1.94
N LEU A 193 -14.74 7.47 -2.16
CA LEU A 193 -14.06 7.37 -3.46
C LEU A 193 -14.94 6.66 -4.50
N ALA A 194 -15.70 5.63 -4.11
CA ALA A 194 -16.69 4.99 -4.99
C ALA A 194 -17.80 5.97 -5.39
N TRP A 195 -18.26 6.83 -4.45
CA TRP A 195 -19.20 7.90 -4.76
C TRP A 195 -18.61 8.93 -5.74
N ALA A 196 -17.32 9.23 -5.64
CA ALA A 196 -16.60 10.12 -6.57
C ALA A 196 -16.36 9.50 -7.96
N GLY A 197 -16.79 8.27 -8.19
CA GLY A 197 -16.68 7.58 -9.47
C GLY A 197 -15.46 6.64 -9.57
N GLY A 198 -14.86 6.27 -8.46
CA GLY A 198 -13.79 5.24 -8.43
C GLY A 198 -14.30 3.87 -8.86
N ASP A 199 -13.54 3.20 -9.73
CA ASP A 199 -13.85 1.85 -10.22
C ASP A 199 -13.04 0.80 -9.46
N ALA A 200 -13.73 0.03 -8.60
CA ALA A 200 -13.11 -1.08 -7.86
C ALA A 200 -12.70 -2.27 -8.74
N ARG A 201 -13.09 -2.29 -10.02
CA ARG A 201 -12.72 -3.34 -10.99
C ARG A 201 -11.47 -3.02 -11.76
N SER A 202 -11.09 -1.75 -11.81
CA SER A 202 -9.87 -1.28 -12.43
C SER A 202 -8.64 -1.91 -11.76
N ARG A 203 -7.77 -2.55 -12.55
CA ARG A 203 -6.48 -3.08 -12.08
C ARG A 203 -5.40 -2.03 -12.28
N GLY A 204 -4.50 -1.93 -11.32
CA GLY A 204 -3.43 -0.95 -11.41
C GLY A 204 -2.42 -1.08 -10.28
N PRO A 205 -1.42 -0.18 -10.26
CA PRO A 205 -0.36 -0.19 -9.24
C PRO A 205 -0.89 0.16 -7.85
N SER A 206 -0.16 -0.27 -6.83
CA SER A 206 -0.37 0.16 -5.45
C SER A 206 0.01 1.64 -5.25
N LEU A 207 -0.51 2.24 -4.19
CA LEU A 207 -0.10 3.56 -3.74
C LEU A 207 1.30 3.54 -3.10
N GLU A 208 1.67 2.44 -2.47
CA GLU A 208 2.98 2.24 -1.87
C GLU A 208 4.05 2.02 -2.95
N LYS A 209 5.13 2.81 -2.89
CA LYS A 209 6.17 2.89 -3.93
C LYS A 209 7.03 1.63 -4.11
N ASP A 210 6.96 0.68 -3.19
CA ASP A 210 7.91 -0.45 -3.14
C ASP A 210 7.48 -1.69 -3.93
N TYR A 211 6.32 -1.67 -4.57
CA TYR A 211 5.87 -2.79 -5.40
C TYR A 211 5.98 -2.46 -6.88
N THR A 212 6.74 -3.29 -7.54
CA THR A 212 7.12 -3.35 -8.95
C THR A 212 6.11 -2.70 -9.91
N GLU A 213 6.62 -1.93 -10.86
CA GLU A 213 5.89 -1.45 -12.05
C GLU A 213 5.45 -2.61 -12.97
N ASP A 214 5.55 -3.86 -12.49
CA ASP A 214 5.16 -5.04 -13.23
C ASP A 214 3.63 -5.17 -13.28
N PRO A 215 3.02 -5.06 -14.47
CA PRO A 215 1.57 -5.17 -14.62
C PRO A 215 0.98 -6.52 -14.16
N GLU A 216 1.80 -7.59 -14.08
CA GLU A 216 1.36 -8.89 -13.58
C GLU A 216 1.02 -8.85 -12.08
N CYS A 217 1.62 -7.92 -11.35
CA CYS A 217 1.37 -7.69 -9.93
C CYS A 217 0.17 -6.78 -9.64
N TYR A 218 -0.44 -6.20 -10.66
CA TYR A 218 -1.57 -5.29 -10.49
C TYR A 218 -2.80 -6.00 -9.96
N THR A 219 -3.49 -5.34 -9.03
CA THR A 219 -4.71 -5.83 -8.37
C THR A 219 -5.87 -4.88 -8.61
N SER A 220 -7.08 -5.38 -8.44
CA SER A 220 -8.29 -4.57 -8.42
C SER A 220 -8.72 -4.23 -6.99
N GLY A 221 -9.57 -3.23 -6.83
CA GLY A 221 -10.16 -2.89 -5.54
C GLY A 221 -10.99 -4.04 -4.95
N LEU A 222 -11.61 -4.89 -5.79
CA LEU A 222 -12.32 -6.08 -5.32
C LEU A 222 -11.36 -7.12 -4.74
N GLU A 223 -10.21 -7.37 -5.40
CA GLU A 223 -9.18 -8.29 -4.91
C GLU A 223 -8.59 -7.78 -3.59
N GLU A 224 -8.29 -6.47 -3.50
CA GLU A 224 -7.81 -5.86 -2.25
C GLU A 224 -8.85 -5.93 -1.13
N ALA A 225 -10.12 -5.72 -1.43
CA ALA A 225 -11.20 -5.87 -0.44
C ALA A 225 -11.31 -7.31 0.09
N CYS A 226 -10.98 -8.32 -0.74
CA CYS A 226 -10.92 -9.71 -0.30
C CYS A 226 -9.75 -9.99 0.65
N ARG A 227 -8.67 -9.22 0.58
CA ARG A 227 -7.51 -9.32 1.47
C ARG A 227 -7.73 -8.63 2.81
N SER A 228 -8.64 -7.68 2.85
CA SER A 228 -8.98 -6.89 4.03
C SER A 228 -9.63 -7.73 5.14
N GLU A 229 -9.45 -7.30 6.38
CA GLU A 229 -10.15 -7.87 7.54
C GLU A 229 -11.64 -7.47 7.59
N ASN A 230 -12.01 -6.40 6.89
CA ASN A 230 -13.35 -5.83 6.92
C ASN A 230 -14.18 -6.27 5.69
N ALA A 231 -14.95 -7.34 5.85
CA ALA A 231 -15.83 -7.86 4.80
C ALA A 231 -16.90 -6.86 4.31
N GLU A 232 -17.24 -5.84 5.13
CA GLU A 232 -18.22 -4.81 4.75
C GLU A 232 -17.74 -3.96 3.57
N VAL A 233 -16.42 -3.85 3.37
CA VAL A 233 -15.84 -3.19 2.20
C VAL A 233 -16.23 -3.92 0.92
N LEU A 234 -16.04 -5.24 0.86
CA LEU A 234 -16.44 -6.04 -0.30
C LEU A 234 -17.94 -5.99 -0.53
N LYS A 235 -18.76 -6.10 0.53
CA LYS A 235 -20.21 -5.97 0.45
C LYS A 235 -20.64 -4.62 -0.09
N LYS A 236 -19.95 -3.53 0.29
CA LYS A 236 -20.21 -2.19 -0.23
C LYS A 236 -19.94 -2.07 -1.72
N LEU A 237 -18.87 -2.71 -2.20
CA LEU A 237 -18.49 -2.72 -3.62
C LEU A 237 -19.40 -3.58 -4.50
N LYS A 238 -20.20 -4.47 -3.91
CA LYS A 238 -21.21 -5.31 -4.58
C LYS A 238 -20.62 -6.08 -5.76
N PRO A 239 -19.80 -7.11 -5.51
CA PRO A 239 -19.33 -7.99 -6.57
C PRO A 239 -20.52 -8.62 -7.30
N ASP A 240 -20.42 -8.69 -8.63
CA ASP A 240 -21.48 -9.16 -9.52
C ASP A 240 -21.05 -10.48 -10.19
N PRO A 241 -21.77 -11.59 -9.94
CA PRO A 241 -21.45 -12.90 -10.52
C PRO A 241 -21.39 -12.91 -12.06
N SER A 242 -22.11 -11.99 -12.72
CA SER A 242 -22.14 -11.91 -14.18
C SER A 242 -20.92 -11.17 -14.80
N ARG A 243 -20.22 -10.40 -14.00
CA ARG A 243 -19.14 -9.50 -14.47
C ARG A 243 -17.80 -9.80 -13.80
N ASP A 244 -17.82 -10.21 -12.54
CA ASP A 244 -16.62 -10.36 -11.71
C ASP A 244 -16.22 -11.84 -11.64
N ASN A 245 -14.92 -12.11 -11.64
CA ASN A 245 -14.40 -13.46 -11.50
C ASN A 245 -14.43 -13.88 -10.01
N LEU A 246 -15.61 -14.29 -9.53
CA LEU A 246 -15.79 -14.65 -8.13
C LEU A 246 -14.88 -15.79 -7.65
N PRO A 247 -14.53 -16.82 -8.47
CA PRO A 247 -13.51 -17.80 -8.08
C PRO A 247 -12.14 -17.20 -7.75
N VAL A 248 -11.70 -16.14 -8.45
CA VAL A 248 -10.47 -15.40 -8.12
C VAL A 248 -10.62 -14.72 -6.77
N LEU A 249 -11.73 -14.01 -6.55
CA LEU A 249 -12.02 -13.33 -5.28
C LEU A 249 -12.08 -14.31 -4.10
N LEU A 250 -12.69 -15.48 -4.32
CA LEU A 250 -12.75 -16.55 -3.31
C LEU A 250 -11.35 -17.06 -2.95
N ARG A 251 -10.50 -17.25 -3.96
CA ARG A 251 -9.11 -17.65 -3.75
C ARG A 251 -8.31 -16.58 -2.97
N GLU A 252 -8.46 -15.31 -3.31
CA GLU A 252 -7.82 -14.22 -2.58
C GLU A 252 -8.26 -14.20 -1.11
N ALA A 253 -9.56 -14.32 -0.84
CA ALA A 253 -10.08 -14.37 0.53
C ALA A 253 -9.54 -15.59 1.32
N ALA A 254 -9.40 -16.74 0.65
CA ALA A 254 -8.82 -17.94 1.24
C ALA A 254 -7.33 -17.75 1.56
N MET A 255 -6.58 -17.12 0.65
CA MET A 255 -5.15 -16.84 0.79
C MET A 255 -4.84 -15.95 1.99
N TRP A 256 -5.75 -15.06 2.32
CA TRP A 256 -5.57 -14.12 3.43
C TRP A 256 -6.33 -14.51 4.70
N GLY A 257 -6.91 -15.72 4.76
CA GLY A 257 -7.60 -16.22 5.94
C GLY A 257 -8.88 -15.43 6.29
N ARG A 258 -9.61 -14.91 5.28
CA ARG A 258 -10.77 -14.02 5.50
C ARG A 258 -12.09 -14.79 5.52
N ARG A 259 -12.36 -15.46 6.62
CA ARG A 259 -13.56 -16.31 6.82
C ARG A 259 -14.87 -15.61 6.42
N THR A 260 -15.14 -14.43 6.95
CA THR A 260 -16.40 -13.70 6.70
C THR A 260 -16.58 -13.32 5.23
N THR A 261 -15.49 -13.01 4.55
CA THR A 261 -15.47 -12.73 3.12
C THR A 261 -15.71 -14.00 2.29
N LEU A 262 -15.14 -15.14 2.70
CA LEU A 262 -15.42 -16.45 2.10
C LEU A 262 -16.91 -16.82 2.22
N GLU A 263 -17.49 -16.72 3.41
CA GLU A 263 -18.91 -17.00 3.64
C GLU A 263 -19.80 -16.12 2.76
N TYR A 264 -19.47 -14.84 2.61
CA TYR A 264 -20.20 -13.91 1.76
C TYR A 264 -20.12 -14.30 0.27
N LEU A 265 -18.92 -14.61 -0.24
CA LEU A 265 -18.72 -15.01 -1.65
C LEU A 265 -19.37 -16.35 -1.96
N LEU A 266 -19.27 -17.33 -1.07
CA LEU A 266 -19.91 -18.63 -1.21
C LEU A 266 -21.46 -18.52 -1.22
N GLY A 267 -22.00 -17.49 -0.58
CA GLY A 267 -23.41 -17.15 -0.63
C GLY A 267 -23.95 -16.84 -2.05
N PHE A 268 -23.06 -16.46 -2.99
CA PHE A 268 -23.42 -16.32 -4.42
C PHE A 268 -23.46 -17.65 -5.17
N GLY A 269 -23.19 -18.79 -4.52
CA GLY A 269 -23.15 -20.10 -5.17
C GLY A 269 -21.85 -20.39 -5.92
N VAL A 270 -20.76 -19.67 -5.61
CA VAL A 270 -19.44 -19.92 -6.20
C VAL A 270 -18.97 -21.33 -5.84
N ASN A 271 -18.53 -22.08 -6.84
CA ASN A 271 -17.98 -23.41 -6.61
C ASN A 271 -16.56 -23.31 -6.00
N PRO A 272 -16.35 -23.82 -4.76
CA PRO A 272 -15.05 -23.70 -4.09
C PRO A 272 -13.93 -24.55 -4.73
N ASN A 273 -14.28 -25.42 -5.67
CA ASN A 273 -13.34 -26.28 -6.39
C ASN A 273 -12.84 -25.66 -7.70
N ASP A 274 -13.38 -24.52 -8.10
CA ASP A 274 -12.93 -23.86 -9.32
C ASP A 274 -11.47 -23.43 -9.22
N LYS A 275 -10.74 -23.66 -10.30
CA LYS A 275 -9.32 -23.28 -10.46
C LYS A 275 -9.24 -22.13 -11.46
N PRO A 276 -9.35 -20.87 -11.01
CA PRO A 276 -9.31 -19.73 -11.91
C PRO A 276 -7.96 -19.68 -12.63
N ASN A 277 -8.02 -19.43 -13.94
CA ASN A 277 -6.83 -19.35 -14.82
C ASN A 277 -5.94 -20.60 -14.81
N GLY A 278 -6.49 -21.78 -14.51
CA GLY A 278 -5.73 -23.04 -14.42
C GLY A 278 -4.79 -23.11 -13.19
N GLY A 279 -4.91 -22.18 -12.26
CA GLY A 279 -4.11 -22.11 -11.04
C GLY A 279 -4.65 -22.96 -9.88
N SER A 280 -4.44 -22.49 -8.65
CA SER A 280 -4.92 -23.13 -7.43
C SER A 280 -6.38 -22.78 -7.14
N SER A 281 -7.13 -23.74 -6.53
CA SER A 281 -8.44 -23.48 -5.95
C SER A 281 -8.35 -22.72 -4.63
N ALA A 282 -9.49 -22.25 -4.10
CA ALA A 282 -9.55 -21.63 -2.78
C ALA A 282 -9.09 -22.61 -1.67
N LEU A 283 -9.43 -23.91 -1.83
CA LEU A 283 -8.98 -24.96 -0.89
C LEU A 283 -7.46 -25.13 -0.93
N ASP A 284 -6.86 -25.17 -2.13
CA ASP A 284 -5.41 -25.29 -2.30
C ASP A 284 -4.68 -24.15 -1.62
N THR A 285 -5.22 -22.95 -1.75
CA THR A 285 -4.63 -21.73 -1.22
C THR A 285 -4.73 -21.67 0.31
N ALA A 286 -5.87 -22.04 0.89
CA ALA A 286 -6.05 -22.13 2.34
C ALA A 286 -5.11 -23.16 2.98
N LEU A 287 -4.84 -24.25 2.28
CA LEU A 287 -3.89 -25.27 2.73
C LEU A 287 -2.43 -24.83 2.60
N TRP A 288 -2.12 -24.06 1.57
CA TRP A 288 -0.82 -23.43 1.43
C TRP A 288 -0.55 -22.51 2.61
N ASP A 289 -1.51 -21.72 3.03
CA ASP A 289 -1.39 -20.79 4.15
C ASP A 289 -1.12 -21.53 5.47
N LEU A 290 -1.79 -22.65 5.74
CA LEU A 290 -1.48 -23.53 6.86
C LEU A 290 -0.02 -23.99 6.90
N ASN A 291 0.58 -24.23 5.74
CA ASN A 291 1.94 -24.74 5.61
C ASN A 291 3.01 -23.64 5.74
N PHE A 292 2.73 -22.46 5.19
CA PHE A 292 3.70 -21.38 5.03
C PHE A 292 3.50 -20.23 6.03
N GLY A 293 2.36 -20.12 6.70
CA GLY A 293 2.12 -19.10 7.72
C GLY A 293 3.16 -19.10 8.85
N ARG A 294 3.86 -20.25 9.05
CA ARG A 294 5.02 -20.36 9.95
C ARG A 294 6.35 -19.95 9.30
N PHE A 295 6.46 -19.96 7.97
CA PHE A 295 7.67 -19.64 7.23
C PHE A 295 7.35 -18.60 6.15
N ASN A 296 7.21 -17.34 6.53
CA ASN A 296 7.27 -16.27 5.55
C ASN A 296 8.74 -15.81 5.39
N PRO A 297 9.49 -16.29 4.38
CA PRO A 297 10.86 -15.86 4.12
C PRO A 297 10.93 -14.40 3.63
N TYR A 298 9.80 -13.81 3.24
CA TYR A 298 9.67 -12.42 2.80
C TYR A 298 9.07 -11.50 3.86
N GLY A 299 8.90 -12.01 5.08
CA GLY A 299 8.42 -11.21 6.21
C GLY A 299 9.39 -10.07 6.52
N SER A 300 9.07 -8.87 6.09
CA SER A 300 9.70 -7.65 6.60
C SER A 300 9.71 -7.73 8.14
N ARG A 301 10.89 -7.62 8.72
CA ARG A 301 11.12 -7.61 10.17
C ARG A 301 10.24 -6.51 10.79
N GLY A 302 9.11 -6.90 11.39
CA GLY A 302 8.25 -5.95 12.08
C GLY A 302 6.74 -6.23 12.01
N LEU A 303 6.26 -7.01 11.03
CA LEU A 303 4.90 -7.52 11.09
C LEU A 303 4.88 -8.72 12.04
N LYS A 304 4.34 -8.53 13.26
CA LYS A 304 3.94 -9.61 14.14
C LYS A 304 3.20 -10.63 13.29
N SER A 305 3.58 -11.89 13.39
CA SER A 305 2.91 -13.04 12.75
C SER A 305 1.39 -12.90 12.93
N ARG A 306 0.71 -12.32 11.92
CA ARG A 306 -0.75 -12.17 11.90
C ARG A 306 -1.45 -13.42 11.40
N TYR A 307 -0.69 -14.44 11.03
CA TYR A 307 -1.24 -15.71 10.61
C TYR A 307 -1.49 -16.58 11.84
N ASP A 308 -2.67 -16.40 12.40
CA ASP A 308 -3.19 -17.34 13.37
C ASP A 308 -3.63 -18.60 12.60
N VAL A 309 -3.05 -19.73 12.98
CA VAL A 309 -3.41 -21.06 12.43
C VAL A 309 -4.92 -21.29 12.53
N SER A 310 -5.59 -20.69 13.53
CA SER A 310 -7.03 -20.76 13.71
C SER A 310 -7.81 -20.19 12.51
N ASN A 311 -7.36 -19.07 11.93
CA ASN A 311 -8.02 -18.45 10.77
C ASN A 311 -7.98 -19.35 9.52
N ALA A 312 -6.85 -20.03 9.30
CA ALA A 312 -6.73 -20.98 8.18
C ALA A 312 -7.66 -22.18 8.36
N PHE A 313 -7.79 -22.71 9.58
CA PHE A 313 -8.74 -23.77 9.89
C PHE A 313 -10.20 -23.33 9.74
N ASP A 314 -10.53 -22.14 10.17
CA ASP A 314 -11.85 -21.56 10.00
C ASP A 314 -12.22 -21.44 8.52
N CYS A 315 -11.28 -20.97 7.68
CA CYS A 315 -11.48 -20.89 6.23
C CYS A 315 -11.65 -22.27 5.59
N LEU A 316 -10.82 -23.23 5.97
CA LEU A 316 -10.95 -24.62 5.53
C LEU A 316 -12.30 -25.21 5.93
N GLY A 317 -12.76 -24.96 7.16
CA GLY A 317 -14.06 -25.39 7.64
C GLY A 317 -15.21 -24.86 6.80
N VAL A 318 -15.17 -23.58 6.47
CA VAL A 318 -16.18 -22.93 5.60
C VAL A 318 -16.15 -23.51 4.19
N LEU A 319 -14.97 -23.64 3.58
CA LEU A 319 -14.83 -24.18 2.22
C LEU A 319 -15.34 -25.62 2.13
N VAL A 320 -14.97 -26.48 3.07
CA VAL A 320 -15.40 -27.88 3.09
C VAL A 320 -16.90 -28.01 3.37
N ALA A 321 -17.47 -27.15 4.24
CA ALA A 321 -18.92 -27.10 4.48
C ALA A 321 -19.72 -26.70 3.23
N HIS A 322 -19.13 -25.95 2.31
CA HIS A 322 -19.72 -25.53 1.03
C HIS A 322 -19.31 -26.44 -0.15
N GLY A 323 -18.79 -27.64 0.11
CA GLY A 323 -18.54 -28.64 -0.91
C GLY A 323 -17.14 -28.60 -1.53
N ALA A 324 -16.16 -27.97 -0.88
CA ALA A 324 -14.77 -28.14 -1.30
C ALA A 324 -14.37 -29.60 -1.12
N VAL A 325 -13.86 -30.21 -2.20
CA VAL A 325 -13.51 -31.63 -2.23
C VAL A 325 -12.00 -31.78 -2.43
N TRP A 326 -11.42 -32.61 -1.59
CA TRP A 326 -10.05 -33.04 -1.77
C TRP A 326 -10.00 -34.15 -2.82
N ASN A 327 -9.36 -33.87 -3.95
CA ASN A 327 -9.20 -34.87 -5.00
C ASN A 327 -7.88 -35.67 -4.80
N PRO A 328 -7.95 -36.98 -4.53
CA PRO A 328 -6.77 -37.82 -4.34
C PRO A 328 -5.98 -38.07 -5.62
N ASP A 329 -6.52 -37.78 -6.79
CA ASP A 329 -5.85 -37.92 -8.09
C ASP A 329 -5.16 -36.62 -8.53
N ASP A 330 -5.43 -35.51 -7.85
CA ASP A 330 -4.76 -34.24 -8.07
C ASP A 330 -3.39 -34.25 -7.35
N THR A 331 -2.32 -34.15 -8.13
CA THR A 331 -0.93 -34.17 -7.62
C THR A 331 -0.66 -33.00 -6.68
N TYR A 332 -1.29 -31.85 -6.91
CA TYR A 332 -1.14 -30.67 -6.06
C TYR A 332 -1.81 -30.91 -4.69
N HIS A 333 -3.04 -31.42 -4.67
CA HIS A 333 -3.73 -31.79 -3.44
C HIS A 333 -2.94 -32.81 -2.61
N VAL A 334 -2.40 -33.83 -3.27
CA VAL A 334 -1.58 -34.85 -2.61
C VAL A 334 -0.31 -34.26 -2.04
N SER A 335 0.39 -33.41 -2.80
CA SER A 335 1.64 -32.80 -2.35
C SER A 335 1.42 -31.79 -1.23
N SER A 336 0.35 -31.00 -1.28
CA SER A 336 -0.02 -30.04 -0.27
C SER A 336 -0.36 -30.72 1.05
N LEU A 337 -1.24 -31.72 1.05
CA LEU A 337 -1.55 -32.50 2.25
C LEU A 337 -0.30 -33.21 2.81
N ARG A 338 0.53 -33.79 1.94
CA ARG A 338 1.78 -34.44 2.37
C ARG A 338 2.68 -33.46 3.13
N ARG A 339 2.80 -32.24 2.64
CA ARG A 339 3.58 -31.19 3.30
C ARG A 339 2.96 -30.81 4.65
N THR A 340 1.65 -30.56 4.68
CA THR A 340 0.93 -30.27 5.93
C THR A 340 1.16 -31.38 6.98
N LEU A 341 1.05 -32.63 6.58
CA LEU A 341 1.25 -33.77 7.46
C LEU A 341 2.69 -33.90 7.96
N LEU A 342 3.69 -33.48 7.20
CA LEU A 342 5.12 -33.60 7.56
C LEU A 342 5.63 -32.41 8.37
N ASP A 343 5.12 -31.22 8.09
CA ASP A 343 5.67 -29.97 8.59
C ASP A 343 4.85 -29.37 9.77
N CYS A 344 3.60 -29.81 9.93
CA CYS A 344 2.75 -29.38 11.05
C CYS A 344 2.87 -30.30 12.26
N GLU A 345 2.46 -29.75 13.43
CA GLU A 345 2.34 -30.56 14.65
C GLU A 345 1.29 -31.65 14.52
N PRO A 346 1.44 -32.79 15.22
CA PRO A 346 0.47 -33.89 15.17
C PRO A 346 -0.98 -33.49 15.50
N SER A 347 -1.17 -32.52 16.39
CA SER A 347 -2.48 -31.97 16.75
C SER A 347 -3.18 -31.33 15.56
N VAL A 348 -2.46 -30.51 14.79
CA VAL A 348 -2.95 -29.83 13.58
C VAL A 348 -3.34 -30.84 12.51
N THR A 349 -2.53 -31.87 12.32
CA THR A 349 -2.81 -32.98 11.40
C THR A 349 -4.12 -33.71 11.77
N ILE A 350 -4.31 -34.02 13.05
CA ILE A 350 -5.49 -34.71 13.55
C ILE A 350 -6.74 -33.85 13.35
N GLU A 351 -6.67 -32.57 13.64
CA GLU A 351 -7.74 -31.61 13.50
C GLU A 351 -8.14 -31.45 12.02
N LEU A 352 -7.17 -31.32 11.11
CA LEU A 352 -7.39 -31.23 9.67
C LEU A 352 -8.11 -32.48 9.13
N LEU A 353 -7.63 -33.66 9.48
CA LEU A 353 -8.23 -34.93 9.06
C LEU A 353 -9.63 -35.11 9.68
N GLY A 354 -9.84 -34.63 10.90
CA GLY A 354 -11.13 -34.59 11.56
C GLY A 354 -12.15 -33.71 10.82
N LEU A 355 -11.71 -32.55 10.37
CA LEU A 355 -12.52 -31.63 9.58
C LEU A 355 -13.00 -32.27 8.28
N PHE A 356 -12.09 -32.86 7.50
CA PHE A 356 -12.46 -33.55 6.25
C PHE A 356 -13.39 -34.71 6.47
N ARG A 357 -13.22 -35.46 7.54
CA ARG A 357 -14.12 -36.56 7.88
C ARG A 357 -15.53 -36.07 8.23
N LYS A 358 -15.64 -35.03 9.06
CA LYS A 358 -16.93 -34.44 9.45
C LYS A 358 -17.78 -34.08 8.25
N HIS A 359 -17.17 -33.65 7.16
CA HIS A 359 -17.84 -33.23 5.94
C HIS A 359 -17.84 -34.28 4.82
N HIS A 360 -17.55 -35.55 5.14
CA HIS A 360 -17.55 -36.69 4.21
C HIS A 360 -16.59 -36.58 3.00
N THR A 361 -15.64 -35.66 3.04
CA THR A 361 -14.53 -35.60 2.07
C THR A 361 -13.49 -36.62 2.48
N CYS A 362 -13.17 -37.61 1.62
CA CYS A 362 -12.54 -38.88 1.99
C CYS A 362 -11.02 -38.77 2.27
N PRO A 363 -10.55 -38.41 3.50
CA PRO A 363 -9.13 -38.30 3.79
C PRO A 363 -8.44 -39.68 3.92
N ALA A 364 -9.21 -40.76 4.18
CA ALA A 364 -8.63 -42.09 4.35
C ALA A 364 -7.92 -42.58 3.08
N GLU A 365 -8.47 -42.38 1.90
CA GLU A 365 -7.83 -42.78 0.63
C GLU A 365 -6.58 -41.94 0.36
N LEU A 366 -6.62 -40.69 0.67
CA LEU A 366 -5.52 -39.78 0.51
C LEU A 366 -4.36 -40.11 1.47
N VAL A 367 -4.67 -40.35 2.73
CA VAL A 367 -3.68 -40.82 3.73
C VAL A 367 -3.05 -42.14 3.30
N HIS A 368 -3.82 -43.06 2.72
CA HIS A 368 -3.29 -44.34 2.20
C HIS A 368 -2.36 -44.15 0.98
N LYS A 369 -2.66 -43.21 0.05
CA LYS A 369 -1.73 -42.91 -1.05
C LYS A 369 -0.42 -42.32 -0.54
N LEU A 370 -0.43 -41.58 0.56
CA LEU A 370 0.75 -40.95 1.17
C LEU A 370 1.62 -41.92 1.97
N LEU A 371 1.08 -43.02 2.45
CA LEU A 371 1.78 -44.02 3.27
C LEU A 371 2.95 -44.73 2.57
N GLY A 372 3.13 -44.54 1.25
CA GLY A 372 4.21 -45.15 0.47
C GLY A 372 5.63 -44.68 0.81
N THR A 373 5.78 -43.59 1.59
CA THR A 373 7.12 -43.05 1.90
C THR A 373 7.57 -43.41 3.31
N PRO A 374 8.84 -43.86 3.55
CA PRO A 374 9.33 -44.23 4.89
C PRO A 374 9.16 -43.12 5.94
N ARG A 375 9.45 -41.87 5.56
CA ARG A 375 9.34 -40.70 6.43
C ARG A 375 7.90 -40.47 6.90
N MET A 376 6.94 -40.69 6.02
CA MET A 376 5.53 -40.55 6.36
C MET A 376 5.05 -41.67 7.31
N LYS A 377 5.57 -42.89 7.16
CA LYS A 377 5.22 -44.00 8.06
C LYS A 377 5.63 -43.75 9.49
N GLU A 378 6.76 -43.11 9.71
CA GLU A 378 7.26 -42.77 11.04
C GLU A 378 6.44 -41.63 11.67
N HIS A 379 6.14 -40.59 10.90
CA HIS A 379 5.28 -39.48 11.35
C HIS A 379 3.85 -39.95 11.66
N LEU A 380 3.27 -40.81 10.83
CA LEU A 380 1.93 -41.33 11.06
C LEU A 380 1.82 -42.24 12.30
N LYS A 381 2.92 -42.86 12.76
CA LYS A 381 2.91 -43.57 14.02
C LYS A 381 2.57 -42.65 15.22
N THR A 382 3.04 -41.42 15.19
CA THR A 382 2.81 -40.43 16.23
C THR A 382 1.35 -39.94 16.27
N VAL A 383 0.66 -39.95 15.13
CA VAL A 383 -0.74 -39.51 14.99
C VAL A 383 -1.75 -40.66 15.00
N THR A 384 -1.29 -41.91 14.94
CA THR A 384 -2.16 -43.10 14.81
C THR A 384 -3.25 -43.16 15.88
N GLY A 385 -2.92 -42.85 17.13
CA GLY A 385 -3.90 -42.83 18.23
C GLY A 385 -5.00 -41.77 18.04
N GLY A 386 -4.68 -40.63 17.44
CA GLY A 386 -5.65 -39.61 17.09
C GLY A 386 -6.54 -40.03 15.91
N LEU A 387 -5.92 -40.64 14.89
CA LEU A 387 -6.62 -41.15 13.71
C LEU A 387 -7.61 -42.24 14.05
N LEU A 388 -7.25 -43.16 14.94
CA LEU A 388 -8.12 -44.24 15.47
C LEU A 388 -9.34 -43.65 16.16
N ARG A 389 -9.18 -42.61 16.99
CA ARG A 389 -10.34 -41.90 17.60
C ARG A 389 -11.27 -41.29 16.57
N LEU A 390 -10.72 -40.86 15.46
CA LEU A 390 -11.50 -40.40 14.31
C LEU A 390 -12.07 -41.57 13.46
N GLY A 391 -11.80 -42.84 13.82
CA GLY A 391 -12.22 -44.05 13.11
C GLY A 391 -11.48 -44.28 11.78
N ILE A 392 -10.28 -43.69 11.62
CA ILE A 392 -9.37 -43.90 10.51
C ILE A 392 -8.37 -44.97 10.93
N ASP A 393 -8.68 -46.24 10.63
CA ASP A 393 -7.80 -47.38 10.89
C ASP A 393 -6.83 -47.59 9.73
N LEU A 394 -5.60 -47.11 9.90
CA LEU A 394 -4.55 -47.23 8.88
C LEU A 394 -4.11 -48.71 8.67
N GLU A 395 -4.22 -49.54 9.68
CA GLU A 395 -3.77 -50.95 9.60
C GLU A 395 -4.78 -51.82 8.83
N LYS A 396 -6.07 -51.54 8.93
CA LYS A 396 -7.11 -52.33 8.32
C LYS A 396 -7.02 -52.36 6.78
N LYS A 397 -6.72 -51.26 6.11
CA LYS A 397 -6.52 -51.21 4.66
C LYS A 397 -5.17 -51.78 4.19
N ILE A 398 -4.14 -51.69 5.01
CA ILE A 398 -2.86 -52.35 4.70
C ILE A 398 -3.02 -53.89 4.64
N ARG A 399 -3.83 -54.44 5.55
CA ARG A 399 -4.17 -55.90 5.50
C ARG A 399 -4.97 -56.27 4.27
N VAL A 400 -5.94 -55.46 3.84
CA VAL A 400 -6.71 -55.73 2.60
C VAL A 400 -5.85 -55.66 1.35
N ARG A 401 -4.89 -54.75 1.24
CA ARG A 401 -3.96 -54.70 0.10
C ARG A 401 -3.00 -55.91 0.05
N ARG A 402 -2.54 -56.42 1.22
CA ARG A 402 -1.72 -57.66 1.28
C ARG A 402 -2.53 -58.90 0.89
N ALA A 403 -3.82 -58.93 1.22
CA ALA A 403 -4.69 -60.02 0.86
C ALA A 403 -5.02 -60.08 -0.65
N ASN A 404 -5.04 -58.90 -1.32
CA ASN A 404 -5.33 -58.79 -2.75
C ASN A 404 -4.10 -58.87 -3.68
N ASN A 405 -2.89 -59.04 -3.16
CA ASN A 405 -1.68 -59.21 -3.96
C ASN A 405 -0.86 -60.38 -3.45
N PRO A 406 -1.26 -61.64 -3.78
CA PRO A 406 -0.58 -62.86 -3.31
C PRO A 406 0.74 -63.17 -4.00
N LEU A 407 1.26 -62.28 -4.87
CA LEU A 407 2.48 -62.51 -5.69
C LEU A 407 3.65 -61.61 -5.34
N SER A 408 3.82 -61.22 -4.07
CA SER A 408 5.08 -60.61 -3.61
C SER A 408 5.59 -61.38 -2.38
N LEU A 409 6.12 -62.55 -2.68
CA LEU A 409 7.16 -63.22 -1.88
C LEU A 409 8.51 -62.87 -2.46
#